data_375fb342ec131023db4876a426f5ba7d
#
_entry.id   375fb342ec131023db4876a426f5ba7d
#
_cell.length_a   1.000
_cell.length_b   1.000
_cell.length_c   1.000
_cell.angle_alpha   90.00
_cell.angle_beta   90.00
_cell.angle_gamma   90.00
#
_symmetry.space_group_name_H-M   'P 1'
#
loop_
_entity.id
_entity.type
_entity.pdbx_description
1 polymer ?
#
loop_
_entity_poly.entity_id
_entity_poly.type
_entity_poly.pdbx_seq_one_letter_code
_entity_poly.pdbx_strand_id
1 'polypeptide(L)'
;MKKLVLLVFALNICLGTFAQFTPGDTLKYRISLKDKAATDYSLQKPEMYLSKKSIERRKRQGLEIDSTDLPVCKKYVDAIRKKGVHVLVTGKWDNFVTVSCNDSMLIAEIAGLPFVRSTERVWRGVAKRASERDSLINKPLRTDSLYGPAITQIKMSHADRLHEAGFKGQGMTIAVIDAGFHNVDKIEAMKNINILGTRDFVNPEADIYAESSHGMSVLSCMAMNQPNVMIGTAPEASYWLLRSEDEYSENLVEQDYWAAAIEFADSVGVDLVNTSLGFYSFDDPAKNYRYRDLNGHYALMSREAAKAADKGIVVVCSAGNSGSGSWKKITPPGDAENVITVGAVNKYGVQIGRAHV
;
A
#
# COMPACT_ATOMS: atom_id res chain seq x y z
N MET A 1 42.98 -53.03 9.81
CA MET A 1 43.14 -51.66 9.29
C MET A 1 41.94 -51.36 8.38
N LYS A 2 40.91 -50.67 8.89
CA LYS A 2 39.72 -50.29 8.12
C LYS A 2 39.94 -48.87 7.59
N LYS A 3 39.96 -48.72 6.27
CA LYS A 3 40.04 -47.43 5.60
C LYS A 3 38.66 -46.76 5.64
N LEU A 4 38.56 -45.60 6.30
CA LEU A 4 37.39 -44.73 6.32
C LEU A 4 37.45 -43.86 5.05
N VAL A 5 36.48 -44.05 4.16
CA VAL A 5 36.30 -43.20 2.97
C VAL A 5 35.38 -42.06 3.38
N LEU A 6 35.92 -40.85 3.45
CA LEU A 6 35.17 -39.62 3.71
C LEU A 6 34.57 -39.14 2.38
N LEU A 7 33.26 -39.27 2.24
CA LEU A 7 32.50 -38.71 1.11
C LEU A 7 32.18 -37.25 1.43
N VAL A 8 32.89 -36.32 0.79
CA VAL A 8 32.56 -34.88 0.88
C VAL A 8 31.47 -34.59 -0.11
N PHE A 9 30.24 -34.40 0.39
CA PHE A 9 29.16 -33.82 -0.39
C PHE A 9 29.39 -32.30 -0.52
N ALA A 10 29.81 -31.84 -1.70
CA ALA A 10 29.84 -30.45 -2.04
C ALA A 10 28.39 -29.98 -2.26
N LEU A 11 27.81 -29.35 -1.25
CA LEU A 11 26.52 -28.67 -1.36
C LEU A 11 26.75 -27.36 -2.14
N ASN A 12 26.47 -27.36 -3.44
CA ASN A 12 26.40 -26.15 -4.23
C ASN A 12 25.16 -25.32 -3.77
N ILE A 13 25.37 -24.50 -2.74
CA ILE A 13 24.45 -23.42 -2.41
C ILE A 13 24.60 -22.39 -3.53
N CYS A 14 23.68 -22.40 -4.50
CA CYS A 14 23.45 -21.24 -5.36
C CYS A 14 22.98 -20.09 -4.44
N LEU A 15 23.93 -19.35 -3.91
CA LEU A 15 23.71 -18.01 -3.37
C LEU A 15 23.26 -17.16 -4.56
N GLY A 16 21.95 -17.10 -4.78
CA GLY A 16 21.36 -16.01 -5.55
C GLY A 16 21.85 -14.72 -4.89
N THR A 17 22.71 -13.99 -5.58
CA THR A 17 23.07 -12.63 -5.18
C THR A 17 21.81 -11.79 -5.23
N PHE A 18 21.10 -11.73 -4.11
CA PHE A 18 20.16 -10.63 -3.88
C PHE A 18 21.06 -9.38 -3.91
N ALA A 19 20.83 -8.51 -4.89
CA ALA A 19 21.43 -7.20 -4.90
C ALA A 19 21.00 -6.51 -3.60
N GLN A 20 21.90 -6.38 -2.64
CA GLN A 20 21.63 -5.67 -1.39
C GLN A 20 21.34 -4.22 -1.74
N PHE A 21 20.24 -3.71 -1.19
CA PHE A 21 19.95 -2.27 -1.19
C PHE A 21 21.17 -1.55 -0.58
N THR A 22 21.91 -0.83 -1.40
CA THR A 22 23.00 0.02 -0.93
C THR A 22 22.40 1.38 -0.56
N PRO A 23 22.50 1.83 0.69
CA PRO A 23 22.17 3.20 1.05
C PRO A 23 23.06 4.15 0.22
N GLY A 24 22.50 4.77 -0.81
CA GLY A 24 23.25 5.62 -1.72
C GLY A 24 22.72 5.66 -3.14
N ASP A 25 21.72 4.85 -3.49
CA ASP A 25 21.05 4.94 -4.78
C ASP A 25 20.35 6.29 -4.88
N THR A 26 20.84 7.13 -5.78
CA THR A 26 20.44 8.54 -5.88
C THR A 26 19.29 8.80 -6.86
N LEU A 27 18.85 7.77 -7.59
CA LEU A 27 17.81 7.89 -8.62
C LEU A 27 16.87 6.68 -8.61
N LYS A 28 15.54 6.94 -8.71
CA LYS A 28 14.56 5.87 -8.97
C LYS A 28 13.74 6.21 -10.20
N TYR A 29 13.47 5.19 -11.02
CA TYR A 29 12.74 5.35 -12.29
C TYR A 29 11.61 4.34 -12.37
N ARG A 30 10.44 4.81 -12.82
CA ARG A 30 9.35 3.97 -13.32
C ARG A 30 9.60 3.66 -14.79
N ILE A 31 9.58 2.39 -15.15
CA ILE A 31 9.75 1.87 -16.50
C ILE A 31 8.39 1.29 -16.91
N SER A 32 7.68 1.99 -17.77
CA SER A 32 6.40 1.52 -18.32
C SER A 32 6.65 0.52 -19.45
N LEU A 33 5.91 -0.59 -19.44
CA LEU A 33 6.04 -1.65 -20.42
C LEU A 33 4.92 -1.57 -21.47
N LYS A 34 5.19 -2.04 -22.70
CA LYS A 34 4.22 -2.02 -23.80
C LYS A 34 3.13 -3.07 -23.64
N ASP A 35 3.52 -4.25 -23.17
CA ASP A 35 2.66 -5.43 -23.16
C ASP A 35 3.10 -6.43 -22.09
N LYS A 36 2.39 -7.57 -22.05
CA LYS A 36 2.71 -8.73 -21.23
C LYS A 36 2.86 -10.01 -22.11
N ALA A 37 3.18 -9.84 -23.40
CA ALA A 37 3.12 -10.92 -24.39
C ALA A 37 4.02 -12.12 -24.07
N ALA A 38 5.14 -11.90 -23.37
CA ALA A 38 6.06 -12.96 -22.99
C ALA A 38 5.81 -13.52 -21.57
N THR A 39 4.62 -13.31 -20.98
CA THR A 39 4.27 -13.83 -19.66
C THR A 39 4.13 -15.35 -19.68
N ASP A 40 4.53 -15.99 -18.59
CA ASP A 40 4.34 -17.43 -18.37
C ASP A 40 2.98 -17.72 -17.67
N TYR A 41 2.18 -16.69 -17.36
CA TYR A 41 0.87 -16.79 -16.73
C TYR A 41 -0.26 -16.83 -17.77
N SER A 42 -1.38 -17.45 -17.39
CA SER A 42 -2.55 -17.61 -18.25
C SER A 42 -3.83 -17.19 -17.51
N LEU A 43 -4.77 -16.57 -18.23
CA LEU A 43 -6.10 -16.22 -17.70
C LEU A 43 -6.92 -17.46 -17.32
N GLN A 44 -6.62 -18.63 -17.90
CA GLN A 44 -7.27 -19.89 -17.60
C GLN A 44 -6.78 -20.52 -16.28
N LYS A 45 -5.68 -19.99 -15.69
CA LYS A 45 -5.10 -20.48 -14.44
C LYS A 45 -4.87 -19.31 -13.46
N PRO A 46 -5.92 -18.56 -13.07
CA PRO A 46 -5.79 -17.40 -12.23
C PRO A 46 -5.27 -17.73 -10.82
N GLU A 47 -5.43 -18.95 -10.34
CA GLU A 47 -4.91 -19.44 -9.07
C GLU A 47 -3.37 -19.37 -8.94
N MET A 48 -2.68 -19.19 -10.07
CA MET A 48 -1.23 -18.99 -10.08
C MET A 48 -0.79 -17.60 -9.58
N TYR A 49 -1.71 -16.61 -9.55
CA TYR A 49 -1.39 -15.23 -9.21
C TYR A 49 -2.49 -14.49 -8.40
N LEU A 50 -3.66 -15.11 -8.24
CA LEU A 50 -4.74 -14.61 -7.39
C LEU A 50 -5.09 -15.67 -6.34
N SER A 51 -5.34 -15.24 -5.11
CA SER A 51 -5.84 -16.13 -4.07
C SER A 51 -7.25 -16.63 -4.40
N LYS A 52 -7.64 -17.75 -3.79
CA LYS A 52 -9.00 -18.27 -3.88
C LYS A 52 -10.04 -17.18 -3.51
N LYS A 53 -9.79 -16.41 -2.45
CA LYS A 53 -10.69 -15.34 -1.99
C LYS A 53 -10.82 -14.22 -3.04
N SER A 54 -9.74 -13.84 -3.73
CA SER A 54 -9.76 -12.87 -4.82
C SER A 54 -10.61 -13.36 -6.00
N ILE A 55 -10.45 -14.62 -6.39
CA ILE A 55 -11.22 -15.23 -7.48
C ILE A 55 -12.71 -15.33 -7.10
N GLU A 56 -13.02 -15.75 -5.87
CA GLU A 56 -14.39 -15.86 -5.37
C GLU A 56 -15.08 -14.50 -5.26
N ARG A 57 -14.34 -13.42 -4.87
CA ARG A 57 -14.88 -12.06 -4.85
C ARG A 57 -15.36 -11.64 -6.24
N ARG A 58 -14.52 -11.80 -7.28
CA ARG A 58 -14.88 -11.50 -8.67
C ARG A 58 -16.09 -12.32 -9.13
N LYS A 59 -16.05 -13.63 -8.90
CA LYS A 59 -17.15 -14.51 -9.27
C LYS A 59 -18.47 -14.11 -8.62
N ARG A 60 -18.45 -13.78 -7.33
CA ARG A 60 -19.65 -13.35 -6.59
C ARG A 60 -20.24 -12.06 -7.14
N GLN A 61 -19.39 -11.16 -7.66
CA GLN A 61 -19.79 -9.86 -8.22
C GLN A 61 -19.96 -9.89 -9.74
N GLY A 62 -19.79 -11.03 -10.41
CA GLY A 62 -19.90 -11.15 -11.86
C GLY A 62 -18.80 -10.44 -12.63
N LEU A 63 -17.61 -10.27 -12.02
CA LEU A 63 -16.46 -9.61 -12.63
C LEU A 63 -15.53 -10.61 -13.29
N GLU A 64 -15.02 -10.25 -14.47
CA GLU A 64 -14.08 -11.08 -15.22
C GLU A 64 -12.63 -10.87 -14.76
N ILE A 65 -11.83 -11.93 -14.93
CA ILE A 65 -10.37 -11.86 -14.82
C ILE A 65 -9.84 -11.57 -16.21
N ASP A 66 -9.12 -10.46 -16.37
CA ASP A 66 -8.65 -9.98 -17.67
C ASP A 66 -7.11 -9.86 -17.75
N SER A 67 -6.59 -9.39 -18.88
CA SER A 67 -5.15 -9.27 -19.10
C SER A 67 -4.44 -8.31 -18.14
N THR A 68 -5.16 -7.38 -17.51
CA THR A 68 -4.59 -6.50 -16.50
C THR A 68 -4.23 -7.25 -15.21
N ASP A 69 -4.95 -8.33 -14.91
CA ASP A 69 -4.69 -9.18 -13.74
C ASP A 69 -3.40 -10.01 -13.85
N LEU A 70 -2.92 -10.27 -15.07
CA LEU A 70 -1.69 -11.02 -15.28
C LEU A 70 -0.50 -10.26 -14.66
N PRO A 71 0.39 -10.95 -13.94
CA PRO A 71 1.63 -10.35 -13.43
C PRO A 71 2.48 -9.73 -14.55
N VAL A 72 3.31 -8.76 -14.19
CA VAL A 72 4.33 -8.21 -15.09
C VAL A 72 5.20 -9.35 -15.61
N CYS A 73 5.53 -9.32 -16.90
CA CYS A 73 6.31 -10.37 -17.54
C CYS A 73 7.68 -10.54 -16.87
N LYS A 74 7.91 -11.71 -16.26
CA LYS A 74 9.16 -12.02 -15.57
C LYS A 74 10.38 -11.87 -16.48
N LYS A 75 10.28 -12.27 -17.75
CA LYS A 75 11.40 -12.14 -18.70
C LYS A 75 11.79 -10.68 -18.93
N TYR A 76 10.81 -9.75 -18.92
CA TYR A 76 11.08 -8.32 -19.02
C TYR A 76 11.74 -7.77 -17.75
N VAL A 77 11.24 -8.16 -16.58
CA VAL A 77 11.82 -7.79 -15.29
C VAL A 77 13.28 -8.29 -15.20
N ASP A 78 13.52 -9.53 -15.58
CA ASP A 78 14.86 -10.12 -15.56
C ASP A 78 15.83 -9.45 -16.56
N ALA A 79 15.33 -9.05 -17.73
CA ALA A 79 16.11 -8.32 -18.73
C ALA A 79 16.48 -6.91 -18.23
N ILE A 80 15.55 -6.22 -17.54
CA ILE A 80 15.82 -4.92 -16.89
C ILE A 80 16.88 -5.10 -15.79
N ARG A 81 16.70 -6.08 -14.90
CA ARG A 81 17.63 -6.36 -13.80
C ARG A 81 19.06 -6.66 -14.31
N LYS A 82 19.18 -7.37 -15.43
CA LYS A 82 20.48 -7.67 -16.06
C LYS A 82 21.24 -6.44 -16.54
N LYS A 83 20.58 -5.27 -16.65
CA LYS A 83 21.25 -4.00 -16.93
C LYS A 83 21.95 -3.39 -15.72
N GLY A 84 21.93 -4.05 -14.55
CA GLY A 84 22.66 -3.59 -13.37
C GLY A 84 21.84 -2.66 -12.46
N VAL A 85 20.53 -2.58 -12.66
CA VAL A 85 19.61 -1.80 -11.80
C VAL A 85 18.96 -2.70 -10.74
N HIS A 86 18.61 -2.12 -9.61
CA HIS A 86 17.85 -2.81 -8.57
C HIS A 86 16.35 -2.61 -8.81
N VAL A 87 15.59 -3.72 -8.87
CA VAL A 87 14.12 -3.69 -9.01
C VAL A 87 13.50 -3.52 -7.64
N LEU A 88 12.72 -2.45 -7.46
CA LEU A 88 12.02 -2.11 -6.21
C LEU A 88 10.63 -2.75 -6.17
N VAL A 89 9.75 -2.35 -7.08
CA VAL A 89 8.38 -2.86 -7.17
C VAL A 89 7.98 -3.06 -8.63
N THR A 90 6.90 -3.81 -8.83
CA THR A 90 6.23 -3.96 -10.12
C THR A 90 4.75 -3.68 -9.97
N GLY A 91 4.13 -3.03 -10.95
CA GLY A 91 2.69 -2.83 -11.01
C GLY A 91 2.10 -3.57 -12.21
N LYS A 92 1.12 -4.44 -11.94
CA LYS A 92 0.50 -5.29 -12.97
C LYS A 92 -0.56 -4.54 -13.78
N TRP A 93 -1.33 -3.64 -13.16
CA TRP A 93 -2.47 -2.99 -13.82
C TRP A 93 -2.02 -1.91 -14.82
N ASP A 94 -1.09 -1.05 -14.43
CA ASP A 94 -0.45 -0.06 -15.34
C ASP A 94 0.80 -0.60 -16.05
N ASN A 95 1.17 -1.85 -15.79
CA ASN A 95 2.26 -2.61 -16.42
C ASN A 95 3.60 -1.87 -16.38
N PHE A 96 4.16 -1.73 -15.17
CA PHE A 96 5.42 -1.05 -14.94
C PHE A 96 6.39 -1.82 -14.03
N VAL A 97 7.65 -1.41 -14.08
CA VAL A 97 8.71 -1.83 -13.16
C VAL A 97 9.39 -0.58 -12.62
N THR A 98 9.48 -0.47 -11.30
CA THR A 98 10.23 0.63 -10.66
C THR A 98 11.58 0.12 -10.21
N VAL A 99 12.62 0.86 -10.58
CA VAL A 99 14.02 0.50 -10.33
C VAL A 99 14.75 1.63 -9.62
N SER A 100 15.84 1.27 -8.89
CA SER A 100 16.84 2.24 -8.43
C SER A 100 18.18 2.00 -9.12
N CYS A 101 18.94 3.06 -9.33
CA CYS A 101 20.28 3.03 -9.91
C CYS A 101 21.10 4.27 -9.52
N ASN A 102 22.43 4.15 -9.66
CA ASN A 102 23.38 5.26 -9.45
C ASN A 102 23.77 5.95 -10.76
N ASP A 103 23.44 5.34 -11.89
CA ASP A 103 23.84 5.80 -13.22
C ASP A 103 22.62 5.92 -14.16
N SER A 104 22.36 7.14 -14.61
CA SER A 104 21.27 7.42 -15.56
C SER A 104 21.52 6.83 -16.97
N MET A 105 22.76 6.50 -17.32
CA MET A 105 23.08 5.85 -18.60
C MET A 105 22.43 4.48 -18.71
N LEU A 106 22.35 3.74 -17.60
CA LEU A 106 21.65 2.45 -17.55
C LEU A 106 20.17 2.60 -17.94
N ILE A 107 19.56 3.72 -17.58
CA ILE A 107 18.16 4.00 -17.91
C ILE A 107 17.98 4.26 -19.41
N ALA A 108 18.96 4.93 -20.06
CA ALA A 108 18.94 5.11 -21.51
C ALA A 108 19.01 3.76 -22.25
N GLU A 109 19.86 2.84 -21.77
CA GLU A 109 19.92 1.49 -22.32
C GLU A 109 18.61 0.70 -22.12
N ILE A 110 17.99 0.83 -20.93
CA ILE A 110 16.69 0.20 -20.61
C ILE A 110 15.60 0.78 -21.51
N ALA A 111 15.59 2.09 -21.73
CA ALA A 111 14.64 2.75 -22.64
C ALA A 111 14.71 2.23 -24.08
N GLY A 112 15.87 1.76 -24.52
CA GLY A 112 16.09 1.11 -25.82
C GLY A 112 15.59 -0.32 -25.94
N LEU A 113 15.13 -0.96 -24.88
CA LEU A 113 14.61 -2.32 -24.92
C LEU A 113 13.25 -2.36 -25.67
N PRO A 114 13.02 -3.36 -26.54
CA PRO A 114 11.87 -3.36 -27.45
C PRO A 114 10.51 -3.37 -26.75
N PHE A 115 10.45 -3.90 -25.52
CA PHE A 115 9.25 -3.99 -24.71
C PHE A 115 9.02 -2.79 -23.76
N VAL A 116 9.96 -1.84 -23.69
CA VAL A 116 9.81 -0.62 -22.89
C VAL A 116 9.04 0.44 -23.70
N ARG A 117 8.04 1.05 -23.07
CA ARG A 117 7.23 2.12 -23.63
C ARG A 117 7.83 3.49 -23.31
N SER A 118 8.15 3.70 -22.03
CA SER A 118 8.72 4.95 -21.51
C SER A 118 9.43 4.74 -20.19
N THR A 119 10.26 5.71 -19.82
CA THR A 119 10.90 5.79 -18.51
C THR A 119 10.60 7.14 -17.87
N GLU A 120 10.32 7.16 -16.57
CA GLU A 120 10.06 8.39 -15.82
C GLU A 120 10.88 8.39 -14.53
N ARG A 121 11.61 9.48 -14.26
CA ARG A 121 12.25 9.64 -12.95
C ARG A 121 11.22 9.96 -11.90
N VAL A 122 11.07 9.06 -10.92
CA VAL A 122 10.09 9.15 -9.85
C VAL A 122 10.68 9.57 -8.51
N TRP A 123 12.01 9.55 -8.38
CA TRP A 123 12.70 10.00 -7.18
C TRP A 123 14.15 10.42 -7.47
N ARG A 124 14.61 11.43 -6.75
CA ARG A 124 16.00 11.86 -6.71
C ARG A 124 16.35 12.37 -5.31
N GLY A 125 17.43 11.90 -4.75
CA GLY A 125 17.89 12.37 -3.44
C GLY A 125 18.77 11.36 -2.72
N VAL A 126 18.94 11.57 -1.43
CA VAL A 126 19.58 10.63 -0.51
C VAL A 126 18.47 10.14 0.42
N ALA A 127 18.33 8.83 0.56
CA ALA A 127 17.38 8.27 1.52
C ALA A 127 17.69 8.80 2.92
N LYS A 128 16.76 9.50 3.53
CA LYS A 128 16.87 9.91 4.94
C LYS A 128 16.65 8.68 5.80
N ARG A 129 17.50 8.47 6.80
CA ARG A 129 17.26 7.45 7.81
C ARG A 129 16.19 7.93 8.77
N ALA A 130 15.26 7.05 9.14
CA ALA A 130 14.38 7.25 10.27
C ALA A 130 15.23 7.60 11.51
N SER A 131 14.85 8.63 12.24
CA SER A 131 15.34 8.83 13.60
C SER A 131 14.75 7.74 14.48
N GLU A 132 15.51 7.24 15.47
CA GLU A 132 14.95 6.36 16.49
C GLU A 132 13.73 7.05 17.11
N ARG A 133 12.57 6.41 16.97
CA ARG A 133 11.33 6.90 17.60
C ARG A 133 11.29 6.43 19.04
N ASP A 134 10.88 7.32 19.92
CA ASP A 134 10.66 6.98 21.33
C ASP A 134 9.55 5.91 21.41
N SER A 135 9.89 4.78 22.02
CA SER A 135 9.00 3.63 22.20
C SER A 135 8.08 3.75 23.42
N LEU A 136 7.90 4.94 23.99
CA LEU A 136 7.04 5.13 25.14
C LEU A 136 5.59 4.76 24.82
N ILE A 137 5.14 3.65 25.37
CA ILE A 137 3.75 3.21 25.30
C ILE A 137 3.05 3.70 26.58
N ASN A 138 2.19 4.70 26.44
CA ASN A 138 1.38 5.20 27.55
C ASN A 138 0.29 4.20 27.91
N LYS A 139 -0.07 4.13 29.20
CA LYS A 139 -1.22 3.34 29.64
C LYS A 139 -2.50 3.90 29.01
N PRO A 140 -3.37 3.06 28.47
CA PRO A 140 -4.60 3.52 27.84
C PRO A 140 -5.53 4.19 28.86
N LEU A 141 -6.17 5.28 28.44
CA LEU A 141 -7.21 5.95 29.22
C LEU A 141 -8.46 5.04 29.24
N ARG A 142 -8.92 4.67 30.45
CA ARG A 142 -10.18 3.92 30.63
C ARG A 142 -11.31 4.86 30.99
N THR A 143 -12.50 4.59 30.49
CA THR A 143 -13.75 5.31 30.81
C THR A 143 -14.86 4.33 31.12
N ASP A 144 -15.99 4.83 31.64
CA ASP A 144 -17.20 4.02 31.87
C ASP A 144 -17.94 3.65 30.58
N SER A 145 -17.62 4.31 29.46
CA SER A 145 -18.20 4.00 28.16
C SER A 145 -17.58 2.71 27.57
N LEU A 146 -18.42 1.81 27.06
CA LEU A 146 -17.97 0.61 26.34
C LEU A 146 -16.98 0.94 25.22
N TYR A 147 -17.19 2.04 24.50
CA TYR A 147 -16.36 2.49 23.39
C TYR A 147 -15.19 3.40 23.81
N GLY A 148 -15.01 3.60 25.11
CA GLY A 148 -13.97 4.52 25.62
C GLY A 148 -14.16 5.95 25.14
N PRO A 149 -13.07 6.72 24.97
CA PRO A 149 -13.12 8.10 24.44
C PRO A 149 -13.67 8.22 23.02
N ALA A 150 -13.72 7.12 22.23
CA ALA A 150 -14.20 7.12 20.85
C ALA A 150 -15.72 7.12 20.71
N ILE A 151 -16.48 7.11 21.82
CA ILE A 151 -17.95 6.98 21.81
C ILE A 151 -18.64 8.02 20.92
N THR A 152 -18.13 9.24 20.85
CA THR A 152 -18.73 10.30 20.03
C THR A 152 -18.61 9.98 18.54
N GLN A 153 -17.44 9.54 18.08
CA GLN A 153 -17.18 9.16 16.68
C GLN A 153 -17.99 7.93 16.29
N ILE A 154 -18.04 6.94 17.16
CA ILE A 154 -18.82 5.70 16.94
C ILE A 154 -20.32 6.01 16.80
N LYS A 155 -20.89 6.84 17.68
CA LYS A 155 -22.29 7.24 17.62
C LYS A 155 -22.60 8.12 16.41
N MET A 156 -21.67 8.99 16.02
CA MET A 156 -21.82 9.86 14.86
C MET A 156 -21.93 9.07 13.55
N SER A 157 -21.16 7.98 13.43
CA SER A 157 -21.20 7.06 12.28
C SER A 157 -22.27 5.97 12.41
N HIS A 158 -23.03 5.95 13.52
CA HIS A 158 -23.98 4.88 13.87
C HIS A 158 -23.38 3.48 13.93
N ALA A 159 -22.06 3.36 14.12
CA ALA A 159 -21.40 2.06 14.24
C ALA A 159 -21.83 1.30 15.50
N ASP A 160 -22.22 1.98 16.58
CA ASP A 160 -22.83 1.38 17.76
C ASP A 160 -24.08 0.54 17.41
N ARG A 161 -24.96 1.07 16.56
CA ARG A 161 -26.18 0.35 16.11
C ARG A 161 -25.85 -0.86 15.25
N LEU A 162 -24.82 -0.75 14.38
CA LEU A 162 -24.34 -1.90 13.61
C LEU A 162 -23.79 -2.99 14.52
N HIS A 163 -23.04 -2.61 15.55
CA HIS A 163 -22.51 -3.55 16.55
C HIS A 163 -23.62 -4.22 17.36
N GLU A 164 -24.66 -3.47 17.77
CA GLU A 164 -25.85 -4.01 18.45
C GLU A 164 -26.59 -5.02 17.56
N ALA A 165 -26.65 -4.77 16.26
CA ALA A 165 -27.23 -5.67 15.27
C ALA A 165 -26.29 -6.86 14.90
N GLY A 166 -25.10 -6.95 15.51
CA GLY A 166 -24.13 -8.04 15.30
C GLY A 166 -23.13 -7.83 14.16
N PHE A 167 -23.14 -6.67 13.49
CA PHE A 167 -22.24 -6.37 12.39
C PHE A 167 -20.97 -5.66 12.92
N LYS A 168 -19.86 -6.40 13.03
CA LYS A 168 -18.58 -5.94 13.57
C LYS A 168 -17.40 -6.22 12.64
N GLY A 169 -17.68 -6.58 11.38
CA GLY A 169 -16.66 -6.89 10.38
C GLY A 169 -16.29 -8.37 10.24
N GLN A 170 -17.04 -9.29 10.86
CA GLN A 170 -16.78 -10.72 10.79
C GLN A 170 -16.71 -11.22 9.33
N GLY A 171 -15.68 -12.00 9.01
CA GLY A 171 -15.47 -12.56 7.68
C GLY A 171 -14.94 -11.57 6.64
N MET A 172 -14.88 -10.27 6.96
CA MET A 172 -14.31 -9.25 6.08
C MET A 172 -12.80 -9.18 6.23
N THR A 173 -12.11 -8.92 5.14
CA THR A 173 -10.67 -8.65 5.13
C THR A 173 -10.42 -7.23 4.64
N ILE A 174 -9.72 -6.46 5.44
CA ILE A 174 -9.41 -5.04 5.19
C ILE A 174 -7.89 -4.90 5.03
N ALA A 175 -7.43 -4.21 3.98
CA ALA A 175 -6.06 -3.74 3.91
C ALA A 175 -6.00 -2.28 4.35
N VAL A 176 -5.04 -1.96 5.22
CA VAL A 176 -4.68 -0.59 5.58
C VAL A 176 -3.38 -0.28 4.87
N ILE A 177 -3.42 0.64 3.90
CA ILE A 177 -2.25 1.11 3.16
C ILE A 177 -1.85 2.46 3.74
N ASP A 178 -0.65 2.55 4.36
CA ASP A 178 -0.25 3.71 5.17
C ASP A 178 1.28 3.85 5.26
N ALA A 179 1.74 4.81 6.07
CA ALA A 179 3.16 5.15 6.26
C ALA A 179 3.92 4.24 7.25
N GLY A 180 3.21 3.41 8.03
CA GLY A 180 3.80 2.53 9.05
C GLY A 180 2.82 2.24 10.16
N PHE A 181 3.19 1.31 11.06
CA PHE A 181 2.29 0.77 12.09
C PHE A 181 3.01 0.66 13.45
N HIS A 182 3.63 1.79 13.86
CA HIS A 182 4.50 1.83 15.03
C HIS A 182 3.87 1.21 16.28
N ASN A 183 4.60 0.24 16.88
CA ASN A 183 4.23 -0.44 18.12
C ASN A 183 2.88 -1.21 18.10
N VAL A 184 2.25 -1.46 16.97
CA VAL A 184 1.01 -2.27 16.90
C VAL A 184 1.20 -3.65 17.54
N ASP A 185 2.37 -4.25 17.37
CA ASP A 185 2.78 -5.53 17.95
C ASP A 185 2.99 -5.48 19.48
N LYS A 186 3.22 -4.29 20.06
CA LYS A 186 3.55 -4.07 21.47
C LYS A 186 2.41 -3.49 22.29
N ILE A 187 1.50 -2.74 21.66
CA ILE A 187 0.39 -2.09 22.35
C ILE A 187 -0.61 -3.15 22.82
N GLU A 188 -0.77 -3.31 24.16
CA GLU A 188 -1.62 -4.32 24.76
C GLU A 188 -3.05 -4.28 24.22
N ALA A 189 -3.63 -3.11 24.04
CA ALA A 189 -4.98 -2.92 23.53
C ALA A 189 -5.16 -3.30 22.04
N MET A 190 -4.07 -3.55 21.30
CA MET A 190 -4.07 -3.97 19.91
C MET A 190 -3.77 -5.47 19.70
N LYS A 191 -3.40 -6.18 20.75
CA LYS A 191 -3.02 -7.61 20.66
C LYS A 191 -4.14 -8.52 20.15
N ASN A 192 -5.40 -8.11 20.29
CA ASN A 192 -6.56 -8.88 19.85
C ASN A 192 -6.95 -8.62 18.39
N ILE A 193 -6.25 -7.74 17.68
CA ILE A 193 -6.50 -7.47 16.26
C ILE A 193 -6.08 -8.70 15.45
N ASN A 194 -6.96 -9.17 14.59
CA ASN A 194 -6.65 -10.27 13.68
C ASN A 194 -5.85 -9.78 12.48
N ILE A 195 -4.51 -9.73 12.61
CA ILE A 195 -3.58 -9.33 11.55
C ILE A 195 -3.19 -10.58 10.77
N LEU A 196 -3.56 -10.64 9.47
CA LEU A 196 -3.25 -11.73 8.55
C LEU A 196 -1.80 -11.69 8.06
N GLY A 197 -1.20 -10.51 8.03
CA GLY A 197 0.18 -10.30 7.65
C GLY A 197 0.49 -8.84 7.41
N THR A 198 1.77 -8.58 7.16
CA THR A 198 2.33 -7.25 6.92
C THR A 198 3.19 -7.26 5.67
N ARG A 199 3.33 -6.10 5.01
CA ARG A 199 4.29 -5.94 3.93
C ARG A 199 4.76 -4.49 3.81
N ASP A 200 6.07 -4.30 3.69
CA ASP A 200 6.69 -3.01 3.41
C ASP A 200 7.09 -2.94 1.93
N PHE A 201 6.54 -1.96 1.20
CA PHE A 201 6.86 -1.73 -0.22
C PHE A 201 7.91 -0.64 -0.40
N VAL A 202 8.19 0.14 0.64
CA VAL A 202 9.23 1.19 0.65
C VAL A 202 10.60 0.56 0.90
N ASN A 203 10.68 -0.27 1.95
CA ASN A 203 11.88 -1.00 2.32
C ASN A 203 11.51 -2.40 2.84
N PRO A 204 11.60 -3.43 1.99
CA PRO A 204 11.22 -4.79 2.36
C PRO A 204 12.00 -5.40 3.53
N GLU A 205 13.15 -4.82 3.89
CA GLU A 205 13.99 -5.28 5.02
C GLU A 205 13.65 -4.56 6.34
N ALA A 206 12.79 -3.53 6.31
CA ALA A 206 12.42 -2.78 7.49
C ALA A 206 11.35 -3.50 8.32
N ASP A 207 11.36 -3.22 9.63
CA ASP A 207 10.26 -3.59 10.52
C ASP A 207 9.14 -2.55 10.42
N ILE A 208 8.02 -2.93 9.84
CA ILE A 208 6.84 -2.07 9.65
C ILE A 208 6.32 -1.51 11.00
N TYR A 209 6.60 -2.19 12.11
CA TYR A 209 6.22 -1.77 13.45
C TYR A 209 7.21 -0.77 14.08
N ALA A 210 8.35 -0.50 13.44
CA ALA A 210 9.29 0.54 13.82
C ALA A 210 9.09 1.84 13.02
N GLU A 211 8.22 1.82 12.01
CA GLU A 211 7.97 2.94 11.10
C GLU A 211 6.90 3.91 11.65
N SER A 212 6.29 4.74 10.81
CA SER A 212 5.32 5.78 11.22
C SER A 212 4.21 5.26 12.14
N SER A 213 3.77 6.11 13.08
CA SER A 213 2.62 5.84 13.93
C SER A 213 1.27 6.20 13.27
N HIS A 214 1.27 6.79 12.07
CA HIS A 214 0.06 7.24 11.41
C HIS A 214 -0.88 6.06 11.11
N GLY A 215 -0.40 5.00 10.44
CA GLY A 215 -1.21 3.81 10.15
C GLY A 215 -1.66 3.05 11.40
N MET A 216 -0.89 3.08 12.49
CA MET A 216 -1.35 2.56 13.80
C MET A 216 -2.58 3.32 14.28
N SER A 217 -2.56 4.65 14.19
CA SER A 217 -3.71 5.49 14.57
C SER A 217 -4.93 5.23 13.69
N VAL A 218 -4.73 5.11 12.38
CA VAL A 218 -5.78 4.75 11.41
C VAL A 218 -6.36 3.36 11.71
N LEU A 219 -5.50 2.37 11.91
CA LEU A 219 -5.91 0.99 12.26
C LEU A 219 -6.74 0.97 13.54
N SER A 220 -6.35 1.74 14.55
CA SER A 220 -7.06 1.79 15.83
C SER A 220 -8.53 2.18 15.68
N CYS A 221 -8.85 3.11 14.76
CA CYS A 221 -10.21 3.59 14.51
C CYS A 221 -11.14 2.49 13.97
N MET A 222 -10.57 1.47 13.34
CA MET A 222 -11.33 0.36 12.76
C MET A 222 -11.22 -0.92 13.61
N ALA A 223 -10.03 -1.27 14.05
CA ALA A 223 -9.67 -2.61 14.49
C ALA A 223 -9.61 -2.79 16.01
N MET A 224 -9.46 -1.71 16.80
CA MET A 224 -9.39 -1.83 18.27
C MET A 224 -10.60 -2.57 18.81
N ASN A 225 -10.35 -3.49 19.75
CA ASN A 225 -11.39 -4.28 20.42
C ASN A 225 -11.08 -4.43 21.92
N GLN A 226 -11.02 -3.30 22.62
CA GLN A 226 -10.74 -3.26 24.04
C GLN A 226 -11.84 -2.46 24.76
N PRO A 227 -12.81 -3.13 25.39
CA PRO A 227 -13.88 -2.49 26.14
C PRO A 227 -13.36 -1.45 27.15
N ASN A 228 -14.05 -0.31 27.25
CA ASN A 228 -13.73 0.82 28.12
C ASN A 228 -12.43 1.58 27.78
N VAL A 229 -11.70 1.13 26.74
CA VAL A 229 -10.52 1.80 26.18
C VAL A 229 -10.84 2.34 24.80
N MET A 230 -11.13 1.45 23.85
CA MET A 230 -11.57 1.80 22.49
C MET A 230 -12.10 0.56 21.79
N ILE A 231 -13.25 0.69 21.14
CA ILE A 231 -13.75 -0.28 20.16
C ILE A 231 -13.87 0.47 18.84
N GLY A 232 -13.20 -0.01 17.80
CA GLY A 232 -13.23 0.54 16.45
C GLY A 232 -14.52 0.16 15.71
N THR A 233 -14.62 0.56 14.44
CA THR A 233 -15.83 0.34 13.63
C THR A 233 -15.97 -1.07 13.07
N ALA A 234 -14.87 -1.83 12.96
CA ALA A 234 -14.83 -3.20 12.45
C ALA A 234 -13.90 -4.10 13.29
N PRO A 235 -14.14 -4.22 14.62
CA PRO A 235 -13.21 -4.84 15.55
C PRO A 235 -13.05 -6.37 15.37
N GLU A 236 -13.92 -7.01 14.59
CA GLU A 236 -13.90 -8.45 14.31
C GLU A 236 -13.52 -8.76 12.84
N ALA A 237 -13.07 -7.75 12.07
CA ALA A 237 -12.50 -7.94 10.75
C ALA A 237 -11.07 -8.50 10.83
N SER A 238 -10.56 -8.98 9.70
CA SER A 238 -9.17 -9.39 9.52
C SER A 238 -8.41 -8.32 8.75
N TYR A 239 -7.12 -8.08 9.09
CA TYR A 239 -6.37 -6.95 8.58
C TYR A 239 -5.05 -7.36 7.90
N TRP A 240 -4.76 -6.74 6.75
CA TRP A 240 -3.43 -6.65 6.15
C TRP A 240 -2.88 -5.24 6.40
N LEU A 241 -1.62 -5.16 6.87
CA LEU A 241 -0.94 -3.89 7.13
C LEU A 241 0.13 -3.69 6.06
N LEU A 242 -0.04 -2.67 5.22
CA LEU A 242 0.78 -2.45 4.03
C LEU A 242 1.40 -1.06 4.10
N ARG A 243 2.74 -0.99 4.15
CA ARG A 243 3.44 0.29 4.12
C ARG A 243 3.79 0.67 2.69
N SER A 244 3.42 1.89 2.28
CA SER A 244 3.70 2.43 0.95
C SER A 244 4.22 3.85 0.94
N GLU A 245 4.34 4.51 2.10
CA GLU A 245 4.79 5.89 2.22
C GLU A 245 6.07 5.98 3.05
N ASP A 246 6.99 6.85 2.59
CA ASP A 246 8.18 7.29 3.31
C ASP A 246 7.95 8.69 3.87
N GLU A 247 7.56 8.81 5.13
CA GLU A 247 7.25 10.11 5.76
C GLU A 247 8.41 11.13 5.77
N TYR A 248 9.59 10.75 5.33
CA TYR A 248 10.76 11.62 5.24
C TYR A 248 10.97 12.24 3.86
N SER A 249 10.19 11.83 2.87
CA SER A 249 10.23 12.35 1.51
C SER A 249 8.84 12.35 0.88
N GLU A 250 8.63 13.21 -0.09
CA GLU A 250 7.38 13.29 -0.83
C GLU A 250 7.69 13.22 -2.32
N ASN A 251 7.61 12.04 -2.91
CA ASN A 251 8.05 11.80 -4.27
C ASN A 251 7.08 10.88 -5.04
N LEU A 252 7.11 10.95 -6.37
CA LEU A 252 6.25 10.12 -7.23
C LEU A 252 6.44 8.61 -7.02
N VAL A 253 7.60 8.17 -6.52
CA VAL A 253 7.86 6.75 -6.26
C VAL A 253 6.92 6.15 -5.22
N GLU A 254 6.38 6.96 -4.30
CA GLU A 254 5.43 6.50 -3.29
C GLU A 254 4.11 6.06 -3.93
N GLN A 255 3.74 6.66 -5.07
CA GLN A 255 2.60 6.17 -5.85
C GLN A 255 2.87 4.79 -6.48
N ASP A 256 4.13 4.48 -6.81
CA ASP A 256 4.51 3.16 -7.32
C ASP A 256 4.43 2.11 -6.21
N TYR A 257 4.87 2.47 -4.99
CA TYR A 257 4.75 1.61 -3.82
C TYR A 257 3.28 1.38 -3.46
N TRP A 258 2.47 2.44 -3.49
CA TRP A 258 1.05 2.35 -3.23
C TRP A 258 0.32 1.49 -4.28
N ALA A 259 0.67 1.65 -5.57
CA ALA A 259 0.14 0.81 -6.65
C ALA A 259 0.46 -0.67 -6.41
N ALA A 260 1.71 -0.98 -6.08
CA ALA A 260 2.10 -2.35 -5.74
C ALA A 260 1.36 -2.89 -4.49
N ALA A 261 1.09 -2.01 -3.50
CA ALA A 261 0.38 -2.37 -2.28
C ALA A 261 -1.10 -2.72 -2.55
N ILE A 262 -1.81 -1.89 -3.33
CA ILE A 262 -3.23 -2.15 -3.64
C ILE A 262 -3.40 -3.37 -4.55
N GLU A 263 -2.48 -3.60 -5.49
CA GLU A 263 -2.45 -4.80 -6.33
C GLU A 263 -2.15 -6.08 -5.53
N PHE A 264 -1.29 -5.98 -4.51
CA PHE A 264 -1.07 -7.05 -3.55
C PHE A 264 -2.35 -7.33 -2.75
N ALA A 265 -3.00 -6.29 -2.24
CA ALA A 265 -4.28 -6.38 -1.52
C ALA A 265 -5.35 -7.10 -2.36
N ASP A 266 -5.44 -6.76 -3.65
CA ASP A 266 -6.28 -7.47 -4.62
C ASP A 266 -5.92 -8.95 -4.71
N SER A 267 -4.63 -9.25 -4.86
CA SER A 267 -4.15 -10.62 -5.07
C SER A 267 -4.40 -11.52 -3.87
N VAL A 268 -4.26 -11.02 -2.64
CA VAL A 268 -4.55 -11.78 -1.41
C VAL A 268 -6.04 -11.84 -1.07
N GLY A 269 -6.88 -11.07 -1.78
CA GLY A 269 -8.34 -11.17 -1.71
C GLY A 269 -8.97 -10.34 -0.60
N VAL A 270 -8.52 -9.11 -0.38
CA VAL A 270 -9.20 -8.19 0.54
C VAL A 270 -10.57 -7.77 -0.01
N ASP A 271 -11.49 -7.44 0.87
CA ASP A 271 -12.81 -6.95 0.52
C ASP A 271 -12.84 -5.42 0.49
N LEU A 272 -12.01 -4.77 1.33
CA LEU A 272 -11.92 -3.32 1.47
C LEU A 272 -10.46 -2.87 1.62
N VAL A 273 -10.13 -1.73 1.02
CA VAL A 273 -8.88 -1.01 1.24
C VAL A 273 -9.21 0.33 1.91
N ASN A 274 -8.52 0.62 3.01
CA ASN A 274 -8.46 1.95 3.60
C ASN A 274 -7.11 2.58 3.31
N THR A 275 -7.11 3.81 2.77
CA THR A 275 -5.91 4.60 2.55
C THR A 275 -6.13 6.04 3.05
N SER A 276 -5.36 6.42 4.05
CA SER A 276 -5.40 7.78 4.64
C SER A 276 -4.26 8.65 4.11
N LEU A 277 -3.82 8.37 2.89
CA LEU A 277 -2.74 9.03 2.18
C LEU A 277 -3.30 9.94 1.07
N GLY A 278 -2.48 10.90 0.62
CA GLY A 278 -2.88 11.75 -0.50
C GLY A 278 -1.78 12.72 -0.93
N PHE A 279 -1.52 12.81 -2.23
CA PHE A 279 -0.41 13.50 -2.82
C PHE A 279 -0.85 14.61 -3.78
N TYR A 280 -0.21 15.78 -3.73
CA TYR A 280 -0.36 16.84 -4.72
C TYR A 280 0.88 17.74 -4.82
N SER A 281 1.72 17.76 -3.80
CA SER A 281 2.94 18.56 -3.72
C SER A 281 4.11 17.64 -3.41
N PHE A 282 5.18 17.75 -4.17
CA PHE A 282 6.34 16.87 -4.10
C PHE A 282 7.62 17.67 -3.80
N ASP A 283 8.66 16.97 -3.30
CA ASP A 283 9.99 17.54 -3.07
C ASP A 283 10.59 18.18 -4.33
N ASP A 284 10.28 17.62 -5.52
CA ASP A 284 10.53 18.28 -6.81
C ASP A 284 9.27 19.05 -7.26
N PRO A 285 9.24 20.39 -7.14
CA PRO A 285 8.06 21.18 -7.49
C PRO A 285 7.62 21.04 -8.95
N ALA A 286 8.49 20.61 -9.85
CA ALA A 286 8.13 20.34 -11.25
C ALA A 286 7.17 19.15 -11.40
N LYS A 287 7.04 18.33 -10.35
CA LYS A 287 6.15 17.18 -10.27
C LYS A 287 4.81 17.49 -9.57
N ASN A 288 4.66 18.68 -8.99
CA ASN A 288 3.42 19.09 -8.29
C ASN A 288 2.21 19.01 -9.22
N TYR A 289 1.12 18.49 -8.67
CA TYR A 289 -0.15 18.44 -9.38
C TYR A 289 -0.82 19.81 -9.43
N ARG A 290 -1.62 20.01 -10.46
CA ARG A 290 -2.48 21.18 -10.65
C ARG A 290 -3.93 20.75 -10.55
N TYR A 291 -4.85 21.68 -10.37
CA TYR A 291 -6.28 21.38 -10.30
C TYR A 291 -6.82 20.57 -11.49
N ARG A 292 -6.32 20.86 -12.71
CA ARG A 292 -6.69 20.14 -13.93
C ARG A 292 -6.23 18.67 -13.94
N ASP A 293 -5.26 18.34 -13.09
CA ASP A 293 -4.68 17.00 -12.98
C ASP A 293 -5.52 16.12 -12.02
N LEU A 294 -6.46 16.74 -11.27
CA LEU A 294 -7.44 16.06 -10.41
C LEU A 294 -8.62 15.57 -11.25
N ASN A 295 -8.44 14.53 -12.00
CA ASN A 295 -9.42 14.02 -12.97
C ASN A 295 -9.58 12.49 -12.91
N GLY A 296 -9.06 11.84 -11.87
CA GLY A 296 -9.10 10.39 -11.68
C GLY A 296 -8.16 9.59 -12.59
N HIS A 297 -7.55 10.22 -13.59
CA HIS A 297 -6.75 9.53 -14.61
C HIS A 297 -5.29 9.95 -14.65
N TYR A 298 -4.96 11.16 -14.17
CA TYR A 298 -3.60 11.69 -14.24
C TYR A 298 -2.65 11.01 -13.25
N ALA A 299 -2.99 11.00 -11.96
CA ALA A 299 -2.19 10.35 -10.94
C ALA A 299 -2.21 8.83 -11.10
N LEU A 300 -1.04 8.17 -10.93
CA LEU A 300 -0.96 6.71 -10.98
C LEU A 300 -1.90 6.09 -9.95
N MET A 301 -1.82 6.55 -8.70
CA MET A 301 -2.62 5.96 -7.63
C MET A 301 -4.14 6.16 -7.81
N SER A 302 -4.58 7.21 -8.51
CA SER A 302 -6.02 7.38 -8.84
C SER A 302 -6.48 6.32 -9.85
N ARG A 303 -5.68 6.06 -10.89
CA ARG A 303 -5.97 4.98 -11.85
C ARG A 303 -5.99 3.61 -11.18
N GLU A 304 -5.05 3.37 -10.29
CA GLU A 304 -4.94 2.10 -9.56
C GLU A 304 -6.09 1.93 -8.55
N ALA A 305 -6.55 3.03 -7.91
CA ALA A 305 -7.71 3.01 -7.01
C ALA A 305 -9.00 2.68 -7.79
N ALA A 306 -9.21 3.34 -8.93
CA ALA A 306 -10.35 3.05 -9.81
C ALA A 306 -10.30 1.59 -10.30
N LYS A 307 -9.12 1.10 -10.70
CA LYS A 307 -8.92 -0.28 -11.12
C LYS A 307 -9.24 -1.27 -9.99
N ALA A 308 -8.83 -0.99 -8.75
CA ALA A 308 -9.18 -1.83 -7.60
C ALA A 308 -10.69 -1.90 -7.37
N ALA A 309 -11.39 -0.76 -7.52
CA ALA A 309 -12.84 -0.73 -7.44
C ALA A 309 -13.49 -1.56 -8.56
N ASP A 310 -12.99 -1.48 -9.80
CA ASP A 310 -13.44 -2.30 -10.93
C ASP A 310 -13.18 -3.81 -10.69
N LYS A 311 -12.18 -4.16 -9.88
CA LYS A 311 -11.91 -5.55 -9.45
C LYS A 311 -12.75 -5.98 -8.24
N GLY A 312 -13.70 -5.15 -7.81
CA GLY A 312 -14.70 -5.45 -6.77
C GLY A 312 -14.21 -5.22 -5.34
N ILE A 313 -13.21 -4.39 -5.14
CA ILE A 313 -12.75 -3.93 -3.82
C ILE A 313 -13.46 -2.63 -3.47
N VAL A 314 -13.94 -2.50 -2.24
CA VAL A 314 -14.38 -1.20 -1.71
C VAL A 314 -13.14 -0.40 -1.35
N VAL A 315 -12.87 0.67 -2.09
CA VAL A 315 -11.71 1.55 -1.85
C VAL A 315 -12.18 2.80 -1.13
N VAL A 316 -11.62 3.05 0.06
CA VAL A 316 -11.95 4.21 0.91
C VAL A 316 -10.71 5.09 1.04
N CYS A 317 -10.81 6.32 0.55
CA CYS A 317 -9.71 7.28 0.47
C CYS A 317 -9.98 8.50 1.34
N SER A 318 -8.93 9.10 1.90
CA SER A 318 -9.00 10.43 2.50
C SER A 318 -9.23 11.49 1.42
N ALA A 319 -10.07 12.48 1.71
CA ALA A 319 -10.21 13.69 0.88
C ALA A 319 -8.99 14.63 0.99
N GLY A 320 -8.02 14.31 1.84
CA GLY A 320 -6.82 15.11 2.12
C GLY A 320 -7.03 16.13 3.25
N ASN A 321 -5.94 16.82 3.62
CA ASN A 321 -5.85 17.72 4.76
C ASN A 321 -5.75 19.21 4.38
N SER A 322 -5.83 19.55 3.09
CA SER A 322 -5.49 20.86 2.54
C SER A 322 -6.70 21.77 2.25
N GLY A 323 -7.89 21.43 2.76
CA GLY A 323 -9.13 22.17 2.51
C GLY A 323 -9.15 23.58 3.09
N SER A 324 -8.48 23.83 4.22
CA SER A 324 -8.30 25.16 4.82
C SER A 324 -7.06 25.92 4.33
N GLY A 325 -6.16 25.22 3.63
CA GLY A 325 -4.94 25.77 3.04
C GLY A 325 -5.17 26.42 1.67
N SER A 326 -4.10 26.70 0.96
CA SER A 326 -4.14 27.26 -0.41
C SER A 326 -4.66 26.26 -1.45
N TRP A 327 -4.48 24.96 -1.24
CA TRP A 327 -4.90 23.92 -2.17
C TRP A 327 -6.43 23.79 -2.30
N LYS A 328 -7.16 23.72 -1.20
CA LYS A 328 -8.64 23.68 -1.11
C LYS A 328 -9.35 22.57 -1.90
N LYS A 329 -8.64 21.61 -2.44
CA LYS A 329 -9.16 20.51 -3.24
C LYS A 329 -8.81 19.16 -2.61
N ILE A 330 -9.52 18.12 -3.03
CA ILE A 330 -9.17 16.74 -2.72
C ILE A 330 -7.78 16.41 -3.25
N THR A 331 -7.21 15.33 -2.76
CA THR A 331 -5.90 14.84 -3.20
C THR A 331 -6.04 13.42 -3.78
N PRO A 332 -5.31 13.07 -4.84
CA PRO A 332 -5.21 11.67 -5.27
C PRO A 332 -4.80 10.75 -4.10
N PRO A 333 -5.42 9.56 -3.98
CA PRO A 333 -6.33 8.90 -4.92
C PRO A 333 -7.81 9.27 -4.73
N GLY A 334 -8.15 10.23 -3.86
CA GLY A 334 -9.54 10.60 -3.56
C GLY A 334 -10.30 11.20 -4.76
N ASP A 335 -9.61 11.59 -5.84
CA ASP A 335 -10.21 12.05 -7.10
C ASP A 335 -10.55 10.90 -8.07
N ALA A 336 -10.25 9.65 -7.71
CA ALA A 336 -10.51 8.49 -8.54
C ALA A 336 -12.01 8.20 -8.69
N GLU A 337 -12.41 7.63 -9.81
CA GLU A 337 -13.75 7.12 -10.02
C GLU A 337 -14.02 5.86 -9.18
N ASN A 338 -15.28 5.66 -8.80
CA ASN A 338 -15.76 4.47 -8.09
C ASN A 338 -15.10 4.22 -6.70
N VAL A 339 -14.48 5.24 -6.09
CA VAL A 339 -13.97 5.18 -4.73
C VAL A 339 -14.85 5.97 -3.76
N ILE A 340 -14.75 5.67 -2.47
CA ILE A 340 -15.40 6.44 -1.40
C ILE A 340 -14.39 7.44 -0.86
N THR A 341 -14.59 8.74 -1.14
CA THR A 341 -13.71 9.80 -0.67
C THR A 341 -14.31 10.47 0.57
N VAL A 342 -13.57 10.41 1.68
CA VAL A 342 -14.07 10.78 3.01
C VAL A 342 -13.45 12.08 3.48
N GLY A 343 -14.31 13.10 3.72
CA GLY A 343 -13.96 14.33 4.40
C GLY A 343 -14.09 14.21 5.92
N ALA A 344 -13.40 15.08 6.66
CA ALA A 344 -13.49 15.10 8.11
C ALA A 344 -14.52 16.12 8.61
N VAL A 345 -15.20 15.75 9.70
CA VAL A 345 -16.10 16.61 10.47
C VAL A 345 -15.69 16.66 11.94
N ASN A 346 -16.06 17.72 12.64
CA ASN A 346 -15.93 17.79 14.10
C ASN A 346 -17.07 17.01 14.78
N LYS A 347 -17.05 16.97 16.11
CA LYS A 347 -18.07 16.29 16.93
C LYS A 347 -19.52 16.79 16.75
N TYR A 348 -19.71 17.90 16.05
CA TYR A 348 -21.02 18.49 15.74
C TYR A 348 -21.44 18.23 14.29
N GLY A 349 -20.69 17.44 13.52
CA GLY A 349 -20.95 17.17 12.11
C GLY A 349 -20.56 18.30 11.16
N VAL A 350 -19.87 19.34 11.65
CA VAL A 350 -19.39 20.46 10.83
C VAL A 350 -18.06 20.08 10.17
N GLN A 351 -17.96 20.29 8.87
CA GLN A 351 -16.74 20.05 8.11
C GLN A 351 -15.57 20.89 8.68
N ILE A 352 -14.43 20.25 8.85
CA ILE A 352 -13.22 20.89 9.41
C ILE A 352 -12.04 20.75 8.44
N GLY A 353 -11.75 21.83 7.69
CA GLY A 353 -10.45 22.07 7.03
C GLY A 353 -9.88 21.00 6.11
N ARG A 354 -10.60 19.89 5.89
CA ARG A 354 -10.25 18.85 4.92
C ARG A 354 -10.98 19.12 3.62
N ALA A 355 -10.34 18.81 2.52
CA ALA A 355 -10.70 19.25 1.18
C ALA A 355 -12.20 19.29 0.86
N HIS A 356 -12.58 20.29 0.05
CA HIS A 356 -13.90 20.32 -0.58
C HIS A 356 -13.87 19.43 -1.83
N VAL A 357 -14.89 18.61 -1.95
CA VAL A 357 -15.17 17.84 -3.17
C VAL A 357 -15.60 18.79 -4.29
#